data_0f8cb28692c92b5c066d4688536013bc
#
_entry.id   0f8cb28692c92b5c066d4688536013bc
#
_cell.length_a   1.000
_cell.length_b   1.000
_cell.length_c   1.000
_cell.angle_alpha   90.00
_cell.angle_beta   90.00
_cell.angle_gamma   90.00
#
_symmetry.space_group_name_H-M   'P 1'
#
loop_
_entity.id
_entity.type
_entity.pdbx_description
1 polymer ?
#
loop_
_entity_poly.entity_id
_entity_poly.type
_entity_poly.pdbx_seq_one_letter_code
_entity_poly.pdbx_strand_id
1 'polypeptide(L)'
;MPSEKAVGIIGAGLAGSEAAWHLAEKGIGVDLYEMRPKKMTEAHRSSSCAELVCSNSFKSLNLENAHGLLKEELRLQKSLILKSAERFSLPAGQALAVDREPFSAHISSSLENHSLITIKREEIEDIEALLSHYKRVLIATGPLTSESLSKNLERLLGTNHLSFYDAIAPVVDAESIDRNIVFRASRYGKGEADYLNCPMNERQYETFVAEVSRAEKVELHSFEDIRPFEGCLPIEVMVERGKDTLRYGPMKPVGLEHPETGERFHAVVQLRQENAAASLYNLVGFQTKMSWGFQKKVFRMIPGLENAEFVRLGSIHRTT
;
A
#
# COMPACT_ATOMS: atom_id res chain seq x y z
N MET A 1 27.54 30.44 -10.23
CA MET A 1 27.48 29.27 -11.13
C MET A 1 26.36 28.39 -10.60
N PRO A 2 25.43 27.86 -11.40
CA PRO A 2 24.52 26.86 -10.91
C PRO A 2 25.35 25.68 -10.43
N SER A 3 25.15 25.26 -9.19
CA SER A 3 25.79 24.07 -8.65
C SER A 3 25.42 22.90 -9.54
N GLU A 4 26.45 22.33 -10.19
CA GLU A 4 26.29 21.15 -11.04
C GLU A 4 25.68 20.05 -10.17
N LYS A 5 24.38 19.79 -10.31
CA LYS A 5 23.71 18.78 -9.51
C LYS A 5 24.28 17.41 -9.83
N ALA A 6 24.74 16.72 -8.82
CA ALA A 6 25.54 15.52 -9.01
C ALA A 6 24.68 14.29 -9.33
N VAL A 7 23.37 14.29 -8.94
CA VAL A 7 22.49 13.12 -9.05
C VAL A 7 21.10 13.52 -9.57
N GLY A 8 20.64 12.80 -10.61
CA GLY A 8 19.24 12.79 -11.03
C GLY A 8 18.52 11.58 -10.45
N ILE A 9 17.34 11.77 -9.87
CA ILE A 9 16.50 10.68 -9.35
C ILE A 9 15.19 10.69 -10.10
N ILE A 10 14.77 9.56 -10.67
CA ILE A 10 13.50 9.40 -11.38
C ILE A 10 12.52 8.68 -10.47
N GLY A 11 11.40 9.36 -10.14
CA GLY A 11 10.33 8.90 -9.27
C GLY A 11 10.44 9.42 -7.85
N ALA A 12 9.43 10.19 -7.41
CA ALA A 12 9.32 10.74 -6.06
C ALA A 12 8.39 9.87 -5.16
N GLY A 13 8.43 8.56 -5.36
CA GLY A 13 7.84 7.59 -4.44
C GLY A 13 8.62 7.50 -3.12
N LEU A 14 8.34 6.49 -2.28
CA LEU A 14 9.05 6.29 -1.01
C LEU A 14 10.56 6.22 -1.20
N ALA A 15 11.03 5.38 -2.13
CA ALA A 15 12.45 5.15 -2.35
C ALA A 15 13.19 6.38 -2.89
N GLY A 16 12.61 7.06 -3.90
CA GLY A 16 13.24 8.25 -4.49
C GLY A 16 13.24 9.45 -3.53
N SER A 17 12.17 9.63 -2.77
CA SER A 17 12.10 10.67 -1.73
C SER A 17 13.15 10.46 -0.63
N GLU A 18 13.30 9.22 -0.15
CA GLU A 18 14.31 8.88 0.85
C GLU A 18 15.73 9.07 0.32
N ALA A 19 15.98 8.61 -0.91
CA ALA A 19 17.30 8.77 -1.56
C ALA A 19 17.66 10.25 -1.76
N ALA A 20 16.69 11.07 -2.23
CA ALA A 20 16.90 12.51 -2.40
C ALA A 20 17.25 13.19 -1.08
N TRP A 21 16.48 12.89 -0.02
CA TRP A 21 16.74 13.40 1.31
C TRP A 21 18.13 13.00 1.82
N HIS A 22 18.44 11.72 1.77
CA HIS A 22 19.71 11.20 2.29
C HIS A 22 20.95 11.74 1.58
N LEU A 23 20.88 11.94 0.26
CA LEU A 23 21.94 12.57 -0.52
C LEU A 23 22.09 14.06 -0.18
N ALA A 24 20.98 14.77 -0.06
CA ALA A 24 20.97 16.19 0.27
C ALA A 24 21.51 16.46 1.67
N GLU A 25 21.16 15.64 2.67
CA GLU A 25 21.73 15.71 4.03
C GLU A 25 23.25 15.45 4.06
N LYS A 26 23.81 14.81 3.03
CA LYS A 26 25.26 14.63 2.82
C LYS A 26 25.89 15.74 1.98
N GLY A 27 25.16 16.82 1.67
CA GLY A 27 25.66 17.94 0.89
C GLY A 27 25.66 17.73 -0.62
N ILE A 28 24.98 16.70 -1.14
CA ILE A 28 24.91 16.36 -2.56
C ILE A 28 23.65 16.97 -3.17
N GLY A 29 23.80 17.80 -4.21
CA GLY A 29 22.68 18.39 -4.94
C GLY A 29 21.93 17.35 -5.77
N VAL A 30 20.60 17.37 -5.70
CA VAL A 30 19.71 16.40 -6.33
C VAL A 30 18.64 17.10 -7.16
N ASP A 31 18.39 16.61 -8.37
CA ASP A 31 17.17 16.85 -9.13
C ASP A 31 16.28 15.60 -9.03
N LEU A 32 15.09 15.78 -8.43
CA LEU A 32 14.10 14.72 -8.22
C LEU A 32 12.98 14.88 -9.25
N TYR A 33 12.88 13.95 -10.17
CA TYR A 33 11.87 13.94 -11.23
C TYR A 33 10.62 13.19 -10.82
N GLU A 34 9.47 13.82 -10.99
CA GLU A 34 8.16 13.23 -10.70
C GLU A 34 7.17 13.62 -11.81
N MET A 35 6.59 12.64 -12.48
CA MET A 35 5.68 12.91 -13.61
C MET A 35 4.35 13.53 -13.19
N ARG A 36 3.89 13.31 -11.96
CA ARG A 36 2.66 13.90 -11.42
C ARG A 36 2.86 15.36 -11.02
N PRO A 37 1.88 16.22 -11.23
CA PRO A 37 0.51 15.96 -11.73
C PRO A 37 0.36 15.93 -13.26
N LYS A 38 1.42 16.18 -14.05
CA LYS A 38 1.30 16.26 -15.51
C LYS A 38 0.84 14.93 -16.12
N LYS A 39 1.34 13.82 -15.60
CA LYS A 39 0.91 12.47 -15.96
C LYS A 39 0.58 11.69 -14.69
N MET A 40 -0.70 11.43 -14.50
CA MET A 40 -1.20 10.63 -13.37
C MET A 40 -1.12 9.15 -13.68
N THR A 41 -1.04 8.32 -12.65
CA THR A 41 -1.23 6.87 -12.75
C THR A 41 -2.62 6.49 -12.29
N GLU A 42 -3.07 5.29 -12.57
CA GLU A 42 -4.37 4.79 -12.13
C GLU A 42 -4.48 4.67 -10.59
N ALA A 43 -3.37 4.46 -9.89
CA ALA A 43 -3.34 4.24 -8.45
C ALA A 43 -3.17 5.53 -7.63
N HIS A 44 -2.44 6.53 -8.16
CA HIS A 44 -2.20 7.78 -7.46
C HIS A 44 -3.36 8.76 -7.60
N ARG A 45 -3.60 9.55 -6.56
CA ARG A 45 -4.69 10.53 -6.50
C ARG A 45 -4.20 11.96 -6.27
N SER A 46 -2.93 12.13 -5.93
CA SER A 46 -2.31 13.43 -5.64
C SER A 46 -0.98 13.60 -6.36
N SER A 47 -0.44 14.80 -6.31
CA SER A 47 0.92 15.12 -6.76
C SER A 47 1.97 14.98 -5.66
N SER A 48 1.58 14.56 -4.46
CA SER A 48 2.47 14.48 -3.31
C SER A 48 3.56 13.42 -3.51
N CYS A 49 4.75 13.72 -3.00
CA CYS A 49 5.82 12.73 -2.91
C CYS A 49 5.46 11.65 -1.90
N ALA A 50 6.00 10.45 -2.10
CA ALA A 50 5.81 9.31 -1.20
C ALA A 50 4.33 8.96 -0.92
N GLU A 51 3.42 9.19 -1.87
CA GLU A 51 2.02 8.80 -1.74
C GLU A 51 1.90 7.28 -1.62
N LEU A 52 1.20 6.82 -0.57
CA LEU A 52 0.94 5.41 -0.32
C LEU A 52 -0.31 4.95 -1.09
N VAL A 53 -0.15 4.12 -2.09
CA VAL A 53 -1.24 3.69 -2.99
C VAL A 53 -1.91 2.39 -2.55
N CYS A 54 -1.17 1.42 -2.01
CA CYS A 54 -1.68 0.09 -1.65
C CYS A 54 -2.19 0.06 -0.20
N SER A 55 -1.28 0.07 0.76
CA SER A 55 -1.55 -0.03 2.20
C SER A 55 -1.03 1.20 2.93
N ASN A 56 -1.68 1.58 4.03
CA ASN A 56 -1.16 2.63 4.91
C ASN A 56 -0.24 2.07 6.03
N SER A 57 0.19 0.81 5.94
CA SER A 57 1.00 0.16 6.96
C SER A 57 2.42 -0.14 6.50
N PHE A 58 3.38 0.23 7.31
CA PHE A 58 4.80 -0.14 7.21
C PHE A 58 5.14 -1.44 7.97
N LYS A 59 4.14 -2.29 8.27
CA LYS A 59 4.35 -3.54 9.01
C LYS A 59 4.77 -3.31 10.48
N SER A 60 5.25 -4.37 11.14
CA SER A 60 5.54 -4.38 12.57
C SER A 60 6.66 -3.43 12.99
N LEU A 61 6.55 -2.89 14.20
CA LEU A 61 7.59 -2.14 14.92
C LEU A 61 8.44 -3.03 15.84
N ASN A 62 8.05 -4.30 16.05
CA ASN A 62 8.76 -5.20 16.95
C ASN A 62 10.15 -5.56 16.42
N LEU A 63 11.19 -5.26 17.21
CA LEU A 63 12.61 -5.50 16.87
C LEU A 63 12.96 -6.98 16.70
N GLU A 64 12.16 -7.89 17.24
CA GLU A 64 12.35 -9.33 17.11
C GLU A 64 12.02 -9.87 15.70
N ASN A 65 11.53 -9.04 14.82
CA ASN A 65 11.26 -9.40 13.44
C ASN A 65 11.94 -8.46 12.45
N ALA A 66 12.15 -8.96 11.22
CA ALA A 66 12.89 -8.24 10.17
C ALA A 66 12.33 -6.85 9.87
N HIS A 67 11.01 -6.67 9.93
CA HIS A 67 10.38 -5.38 9.65
C HIS A 67 10.68 -4.33 10.72
N GLY A 68 10.70 -4.72 12.00
CA GLY A 68 11.05 -3.82 13.10
C GLY A 68 12.53 -3.51 13.10
N LEU A 69 13.38 -4.51 12.90
CA LEU A 69 14.84 -4.33 12.83
C LEU A 69 15.23 -3.36 11.70
N LEU A 70 14.68 -3.54 10.49
CA LEU A 70 14.92 -2.62 9.37
C LEU A 70 14.54 -1.18 9.70
N LYS A 71 13.42 -0.96 10.43
CA LYS A 71 13.02 0.39 10.84
C LYS A 71 13.99 1.00 11.83
N GLU A 72 14.55 0.21 12.74
CA GLU A 72 15.58 0.70 13.65
C GLU A 72 16.84 1.13 12.91
N GLU A 73 17.29 0.34 11.93
CA GLU A 73 18.41 0.70 11.06
C GLU A 73 18.14 2.00 10.29
N LEU A 74 16.91 2.18 9.76
CA LEU A 74 16.49 3.42 9.10
C LEU A 74 16.42 4.60 10.08
N ARG A 75 16.02 4.39 11.33
CA ARG A 75 16.00 5.42 12.37
C ARG A 75 17.41 5.92 12.67
N LEU A 76 18.37 5.01 12.81
CA LEU A 76 19.78 5.34 13.00
C LEU A 76 20.36 6.14 11.81
N GLN A 77 19.85 5.89 10.61
CA GLN A 77 20.23 6.64 9.40
C GLN A 77 19.46 7.96 9.22
N LYS A 78 18.61 8.34 10.16
CA LYS A 78 17.77 9.57 10.14
C LYS A 78 16.83 9.65 8.94
N SER A 79 16.21 8.51 8.60
CA SER A 79 15.23 8.40 7.51
C SER A 79 14.12 9.44 7.61
N LEU A 80 13.89 10.18 6.52
CA LEU A 80 12.75 11.10 6.40
C LEU A 80 11.42 10.33 6.40
N ILE A 81 11.38 9.23 5.66
CA ILE A 81 10.17 8.40 5.54
C ILE A 81 9.77 7.84 6.90
N LEU A 82 10.71 7.27 7.65
CA LEU A 82 10.39 6.70 8.97
C LEU A 82 9.98 7.79 9.97
N LYS A 83 10.71 8.90 10.03
CA LYS A 83 10.39 10.06 10.89
C LYS A 83 8.98 10.58 10.60
N SER A 84 8.62 10.69 9.32
CA SER A 84 7.27 11.12 8.91
C SER A 84 6.22 10.09 9.28
N ALA A 85 6.51 8.79 9.10
CA ALA A 85 5.59 7.71 9.45
C ALA A 85 5.30 7.66 10.94
N GLU A 86 6.30 7.84 11.79
CA GLU A 86 6.14 7.91 13.26
C GLU A 86 5.34 9.13 13.68
N ARG A 87 5.57 10.28 13.05
CA ARG A 87 4.85 11.53 13.34
C ARG A 87 3.36 11.46 13.01
N PHE A 88 2.98 10.78 11.95
CA PHE A 88 1.60 10.65 11.48
C PHE A 88 1.06 9.23 11.66
N SER A 89 1.54 8.54 12.70
CA SER A 89 1.12 7.19 13.01
C SER A 89 -0.34 7.13 13.47
N LEU A 90 -0.98 6.01 13.15
CA LEU A 90 -2.33 5.68 13.54
C LEU A 90 -2.34 4.42 14.42
N PRO A 91 -3.35 4.26 15.29
CA PRO A 91 -3.52 3.04 16.07
C PRO A 91 -3.65 1.81 15.17
N ALA A 92 -2.72 0.84 15.31
CA ALA A 92 -2.68 -0.39 14.52
C ALA A 92 -1.95 -1.54 15.25
N GLY A 93 -2.12 -1.67 16.55
CA GLY A 93 -1.45 -2.67 17.37
C GLY A 93 0.08 -2.54 17.30
N GLN A 94 0.75 -3.60 16.85
CA GLN A 94 2.21 -3.59 16.67
C GLN A 94 2.67 -3.08 15.30
N ALA A 95 1.76 -2.73 14.41
CA ALA A 95 2.10 -2.22 13.09
C ALA A 95 2.22 -0.68 13.10
N LEU A 96 3.16 -0.15 12.34
CA LEU A 96 3.22 1.28 12.03
C LEU A 96 2.26 1.56 10.87
N ALA A 97 1.06 1.99 11.17
CA ALA A 97 0.12 2.53 10.18
C ALA A 97 0.17 4.06 10.20
N VAL A 98 -0.14 4.70 9.08
CA VAL A 98 -0.06 6.16 8.96
C VAL A 98 -1.31 6.77 8.35
N ASP A 99 -1.59 8.01 8.72
CA ASP A 99 -2.50 8.87 7.98
C ASP A 99 -1.81 9.31 6.69
N ARG A 100 -2.34 8.88 5.54
CA ARG A 100 -1.65 8.98 4.24
C ARG A 100 -1.43 10.40 3.78
N GLU A 101 -2.44 11.26 3.94
CA GLU A 101 -2.40 12.62 3.42
C GLU A 101 -1.38 13.49 4.17
N PRO A 102 -1.43 13.62 5.51
CA PRO A 102 -0.44 14.41 6.23
C PRO A 102 0.95 13.79 6.17
N PHE A 103 1.07 12.46 6.06
CA PHE A 103 2.35 11.78 5.85
C PHE A 103 3.02 12.22 4.54
N SER A 104 2.32 12.12 3.41
CA SER A 104 2.87 12.48 2.09
C SER A 104 3.07 13.99 1.94
N ALA A 105 2.19 14.80 2.51
CA ALA A 105 2.33 16.25 2.55
C ALA A 105 3.59 16.70 3.31
N HIS A 106 3.88 16.09 4.46
CA HIS A 106 5.07 16.39 5.24
C HIS A 106 6.35 16.04 4.48
N ILE A 107 6.40 14.90 3.80
CA ILE A 107 7.55 14.51 2.98
C ILE A 107 7.73 15.48 1.83
N SER A 108 6.66 15.79 1.09
CA SER A 108 6.69 16.76 -0.01
C SER A 108 7.26 18.11 0.43
N SER A 109 6.71 18.66 1.52
CA SER A 109 7.17 19.93 2.08
C SER A 109 8.63 19.88 2.55
N SER A 110 9.06 18.75 3.14
CA SER A 110 10.45 18.59 3.58
C SER A 110 11.42 18.60 2.39
N LEU A 111 11.07 17.94 1.30
CA LEU A 111 11.88 17.90 0.08
C LEU A 111 11.90 19.26 -0.64
N GLU A 112 10.73 19.92 -0.75
CA GLU A 112 10.59 21.23 -1.41
C GLU A 112 11.34 22.35 -0.69
N ASN A 113 11.43 22.28 0.64
CA ASN A 113 12.13 23.27 1.45
C ASN A 113 13.65 22.99 1.61
N HIS A 114 14.16 21.87 1.08
CA HIS A 114 15.58 21.55 1.19
C HIS A 114 16.39 22.23 0.08
N SER A 115 17.37 23.06 0.44
CA SER A 115 18.13 23.91 -0.50
C SER A 115 18.90 23.14 -1.60
N LEU A 116 19.22 21.87 -1.36
CA LEU A 116 19.95 21.00 -2.30
C LEU A 116 19.04 20.10 -3.14
N ILE A 117 17.71 20.12 -2.93
CA ILE A 117 16.76 19.31 -3.70
C ILE A 117 15.96 20.23 -4.62
N THR A 118 15.86 19.88 -5.91
CA THR A 118 14.92 20.50 -6.84
C THR A 118 13.96 19.44 -7.34
N ILE A 119 12.66 19.59 -7.05
CA ILE A 119 11.64 18.72 -7.62
C ILE A 119 11.27 19.22 -9.01
N LYS A 120 11.46 18.38 -10.02
CA LYS A 120 11.09 18.64 -11.41
C LYS A 120 9.83 17.83 -11.75
N ARG A 121 8.73 18.50 -12.02
CA ARG A 121 7.44 17.90 -12.37
C ARG A 121 7.38 17.60 -13.86
N GLU A 122 8.06 16.51 -14.26
CA GLU A 122 8.11 16.05 -15.64
C GLU A 122 8.35 14.53 -15.70
N GLU A 123 7.84 13.93 -16.79
CA GLU A 123 8.11 12.53 -17.11
C GLU A 123 9.49 12.42 -17.77
N ILE A 124 10.27 11.44 -17.35
CA ILE A 124 11.51 11.06 -18.02
C ILE A 124 11.22 9.83 -18.90
N GLU A 125 11.45 9.98 -20.19
CA GLU A 125 11.24 8.93 -21.18
C GLU A 125 12.55 8.34 -21.70
N ASP A 126 13.64 9.12 -21.64
CA ASP A 126 14.97 8.75 -22.14
C ASP A 126 16.03 8.91 -21.05
N ILE A 127 16.57 7.77 -20.59
CA ILE A 127 17.59 7.71 -19.56
C ILE A 127 18.96 8.13 -20.11
N GLU A 128 19.26 7.82 -21.37
CA GLU A 128 20.56 8.14 -21.98
C GLU A 128 20.73 9.66 -22.10
N ALA A 129 19.64 10.36 -22.47
CA ALA A 129 19.64 11.82 -22.46
C ALA A 129 19.88 12.38 -21.06
N LEU A 130 19.26 11.79 -20.04
CA LEU A 130 19.45 12.21 -18.64
C LEU A 130 20.86 11.95 -18.13
N LEU A 131 21.48 10.82 -18.49
CA LEU A 131 22.85 10.47 -18.12
C LEU A 131 23.91 11.45 -18.64
N SER A 132 23.59 12.21 -19.70
CA SER A 132 24.49 13.26 -20.18
C SER A 132 24.57 14.48 -19.25
N HIS A 133 23.58 14.66 -18.36
CA HIS A 133 23.46 15.82 -17.48
C HIS A 133 23.91 15.53 -16.03
N TYR A 134 23.97 14.28 -15.62
CA TYR A 134 24.27 13.88 -14.25
C TYR A 134 25.41 12.85 -14.17
N LYS A 135 26.21 12.96 -13.11
CA LYS A 135 27.23 11.94 -12.81
C LYS A 135 26.63 10.57 -12.48
N ARG A 136 25.42 10.57 -11.93
CA ARG A 136 24.65 9.37 -11.56
C ARG A 136 23.16 9.62 -11.77
N VAL A 137 22.46 8.60 -12.21
CA VAL A 137 20.99 8.58 -12.30
C VAL A 137 20.50 7.40 -11.47
N LEU A 138 19.55 7.67 -10.57
CA LEU A 138 18.87 6.66 -9.79
C LEU A 138 17.46 6.51 -10.32
N ILE A 139 17.05 5.28 -10.67
CA ILE A 139 15.71 4.94 -11.10
C ILE A 139 14.96 4.39 -9.89
N ALA A 140 13.97 5.12 -9.40
CA ALA A 140 13.19 4.82 -8.21
C ALA A 140 11.67 4.93 -8.47
N THR A 141 11.26 4.62 -9.71
CA THR A 141 9.88 4.76 -10.21
C THR A 141 8.92 3.74 -9.61
N GLY A 142 9.46 2.69 -8.97
CA GLY A 142 8.64 1.65 -8.34
C GLY A 142 7.81 0.88 -9.37
N PRO A 143 6.70 0.30 -8.91
CA PRO A 143 5.89 -0.57 -9.76
C PRO A 143 5.03 0.18 -10.79
N LEU A 144 4.88 1.49 -10.72
CA LEU A 144 4.06 2.31 -11.63
C LEU A 144 4.92 3.13 -12.59
N THR A 145 6.00 2.52 -13.10
CA THR A 145 6.85 3.10 -14.14
C THR A 145 6.03 3.40 -15.40
N SER A 146 6.24 4.54 -16.03
CA SER A 146 5.53 4.88 -17.26
C SER A 146 5.93 3.94 -18.41
N GLU A 147 5.01 3.72 -19.35
CA GLU A 147 5.24 2.83 -20.48
C GLU A 147 6.45 3.27 -21.34
N SER A 148 6.61 4.59 -21.56
CA SER A 148 7.75 5.16 -22.31
C SER A 148 9.08 4.85 -21.63
N LEU A 149 9.18 5.10 -20.32
CA LEU A 149 10.39 4.79 -19.55
C LEU A 149 10.65 3.29 -19.47
N SER A 150 9.61 2.47 -19.32
CA SER A 150 9.72 1.00 -19.29
C SER A 150 10.33 0.47 -20.59
N LYS A 151 9.81 0.88 -21.74
CA LYS A 151 10.37 0.52 -23.06
C LYS A 151 11.82 0.96 -23.24
N ASN A 152 12.16 2.14 -22.72
CA ASN A 152 13.55 2.63 -22.75
C ASN A 152 14.46 1.76 -21.89
N LEU A 153 14.01 1.36 -20.69
CA LEU A 153 14.70 0.46 -19.78
C LEU A 153 14.89 -0.93 -20.38
N GLU A 154 13.85 -1.52 -20.96
CA GLU A 154 13.91 -2.82 -21.63
C GLU A 154 14.96 -2.82 -22.76
N ARG A 155 14.97 -1.76 -23.56
CA ARG A 155 15.96 -1.57 -24.61
C ARG A 155 17.39 -1.52 -24.06
N LEU A 156 17.61 -0.79 -22.96
CA LEU A 156 18.93 -0.61 -22.35
C LEU A 156 19.42 -1.89 -21.67
N LEU A 157 18.54 -2.64 -21.03
CA LEU A 157 18.87 -3.85 -20.28
C LEU A 157 18.87 -5.12 -21.14
N GLY A 158 18.28 -5.06 -22.35
CA GLY A 158 18.13 -6.22 -23.23
C GLY A 158 17.21 -7.30 -22.65
N THR A 159 16.26 -6.94 -21.79
CA THR A 159 15.33 -7.86 -21.10
C THR A 159 13.89 -7.42 -21.25
N ASN A 160 12.96 -8.37 -21.41
CA ASN A 160 11.53 -8.10 -21.59
C ASN A 160 10.71 -8.33 -20.29
N HIS A 161 11.31 -8.19 -19.09
CA HIS A 161 10.69 -8.71 -17.86
C HIS A 161 10.63 -7.69 -16.72
N LEU A 162 10.08 -6.52 -16.98
CA LEU A 162 9.74 -5.55 -15.93
C LEU A 162 8.23 -5.53 -15.70
N SER A 163 7.68 -6.59 -15.13
CA SER A 163 6.25 -6.62 -14.78
C SER A 163 6.05 -6.89 -13.31
N PHE A 164 5.30 -6.00 -12.64
CA PHE A 164 4.81 -6.20 -11.28
C PHE A 164 3.30 -6.05 -11.27
N TYR A 165 2.64 -6.77 -10.38
CA TYR A 165 1.22 -6.59 -10.12
C TYR A 165 1.06 -6.20 -8.66
N ASP A 166 0.40 -5.09 -8.42
CA ASP A 166 -0.02 -4.67 -7.10
C ASP A 166 -1.54 -4.63 -7.02
N ALA A 167 -2.07 -5.07 -5.90
CA ALA A 167 -3.50 -5.13 -5.66
C ALA A 167 -3.85 -4.27 -4.44
N ILE A 168 -4.88 -3.45 -4.59
CA ILE A 168 -5.35 -2.52 -3.57
C ILE A 168 -6.54 -3.14 -2.84
N ALA A 169 -6.55 -3.02 -1.50
CA ALA A 169 -7.67 -3.41 -0.67
C ALA A 169 -8.75 -2.30 -0.65
N PRO A 170 -10.05 -2.66 -0.52
CA PRO A 170 -11.13 -1.69 -0.42
C PRO A 170 -11.10 -0.92 0.88
N VAL A 171 -11.67 0.30 0.82
CA VAL A 171 -11.85 1.20 1.96
C VAL A 171 -13.34 1.53 2.11
N VAL A 172 -13.85 1.43 3.32
CA VAL A 172 -15.25 1.70 3.67
C VAL A 172 -15.38 2.93 4.56
N ASP A 173 -16.50 3.61 4.44
CA ASP A 173 -16.91 4.68 5.33
C ASP A 173 -17.26 4.14 6.72
N ALA A 174 -16.78 4.79 7.76
CA ALA A 174 -16.97 4.36 9.15
C ALA A 174 -18.43 4.39 9.61
N GLU A 175 -19.24 5.33 9.09
CA GLU A 175 -20.64 5.47 9.45
C GLU A 175 -21.50 4.34 8.86
N SER A 176 -21.02 3.71 7.79
CA SER A 176 -21.70 2.59 7.13
C SER A 176 -21.43 1.21 7.77
N ILE A 177 -20.58 1.16 8.80
CA ILE A 177 -20.24 -0.07 9.54
C ILE A 177 -21.22 -0.27 10.70
N ASP A 178 -21.88 -1.43 10.77
CA ASP A 178 -22.76 -1.76 11.90
C ASP A 178 -21.95 -2.07 13.17
N ARG A 179 -21.92 -1.10 14.09
CA ARG A 179 -21.18 -1.17 15.35
C ARG A 179 -21.77 -2.16 16.37
N ASN A 180 -22.97 -2.66 16.16
CA ASN A 180 -23.59 -3.68 17.02
C ASN A 180 -23.07 -5.08 16.70
N ILE A 181 -22.50 -5.27 15.50
CA ILE A 181 -22.00 -6.57 15.04
C ILE A 181 -20.47 -6.64 15.19
N VAL A 182 -19.76 -5.55 14.87
CA VAL A 182 -18.30 -5.52 14.93
C VAL A 182 -17.80 -5.19 16.34
N PHE A 183 -16.69 -5.77 16.73
CA PHE A 183 -16.06 -5.50 18.03
C PHE A 183 -14.63 -4.95 17.89
N ARG A 184 -14.18 -4.20 18.89
CA ARG A 184 -12.80 -3.70 18.94
C ARG A 184 -11.88 -4.68 19.67
N ALA A 185 -10.80 -5.09 19.02
CA ALA A 185 -9.75 -5.89 19.63
C ALA A 185 -8.48 -5.85 18.79
N SER A 186 -7.33 -6.10 19.41
CA SER A 186 -6.08 -6.42 18.74
C SER A 186 -5.71 -7.87 18.99
N ARG A 187 -5.13 -8.51 17.98
CA ARG A 187 -4.80 -9.94 18.01
C ARG A 187 -3.84 -10.26 19.15
N TYR A 188 -4.17 -11.27 19.95
CA TYR A 188 -3.42 -11.72 21.13
C TYR A 188 -3.32 -10.63 22.23
N GLY A 189 -4.22 -9.66 22.26
CA GLY A 189 -4.15 -8.55 23.21
C GLY A 189 -2.89 -7.68 23.06
N LYS A 190 -2.25 -7.69 21.87
CA LYS A 190 -1.04 -6.93 21.60
C LYS A 190 -1.37 -5.54 21.14
N GLY A 191 -1.05 -4.53 21.96
CA GLY A 191 -1.44 -3.13 21.77
C GLY A 191 -2.83 -2.85 22.36
N GLU A 192 -3.41 -1.73 21.98
CA GLU A 192 -4.78 -1.37 22.31
C GLU A 192 -5.79 -2.05 21.37
N ALA A 193 -7.10 -1.84 21.60
CA ALA A 193 -8.15 -2.42 20.76
C ALA A 193 -8.30 -1.64 19.43
N ASP A 194 -7.25 -1.66 18.60
CA ASP A 194 -7.06 -0.74 17.47
C ASP A 194 -7.84 -1.14 16.20
N TYR A 195 -8.23 -2.41 16.10
CA TYR A 195 -8.94 -2.92 14.94
C TYR A 195 -10.42 -3.10 15.22
N LEU A 196 -11.26 -2.83 14.21
CA LEU A 196 -12.61 -3.34 14.18
C LEU A 196 -12.58 -4.74 13.57
N ASN A 197 -13.29 -5.66 14.20
CA ASN A 197 -13.29 -7.07 13.82
C ASN A 197 -14.71 -7.49 13.44
N CYS A 198 -14.88 -7.99 12.22
CA CYS A 198 -16.13 -8.52 11.69
C CYS A 198 -16.12 -10.04 11.90
N PRO A 199 -16.89 -10.59 12.85
CA PRO A 199 -16.91 -12.02 13.15
C PRO A 199 -17.73 -12.78 12.11
N MET A 200 -17.32 -14.00 11.79
CA MET A 200 -18.06 -14.89 10.90
C MET A 200 -18.19 -16.28 11.53
N ASN A 201 -19.37 -16.85 11.48
CA ASN A 201 -19.58 -18.27 11.73
C ASN A 201 -19.19 -19.11 10.49
N GLU A 202 -19.21 -20.44 10.62
CA GLU A 202 -18.80 -21.37 9.56
C GLU A 202 -19.66 -21.20 8.30
N ARG A 203 -20.98 -21.14 8.43
CA ARG A 203 -21.90 -21.01 7.29
C ARG A 203 -21.69 -19.69 6.54
N GLN A 204 -21.50 -18.59 7.26
CA GLN A 204 -21.22 -17.27 6.66
C GLN A 204 -19.90 -17.31 5.89
N TYR A 205 -18.85 -17.91 6.47
CA TYR A 205 -17.56 -18.07 5.83
C TYR A 205 -17.63 -18.92 4.55
N GLU A 206 -18.27 -20.10 4.62
CA GLU A 206 -18.42 -20.98 3.45
C GLU A 206 -19.20 -20.30 2.31
N THR A 207 -20.25 -19.56 2.64
CA THR A 207 -21.04 -18.81 1.67
C THR A 207 -20.19 -17.69 1.05
N PHE A 208 -19.43 -16.97 1.86
CA PHE A 208 -18.52 -15.93 1.39
C PHE A 208 -17.45 -16.49 0.43
N VAL A 209 -16.77 -17.57 0.81
CA VAL A 209 -15.75 -18.23 -0.02
C VAL A 209 -16.34 -18.72 -1.34
N ALA A 210 -17.55 -19.29 -1.32
CA ALA A 210 -18.23 -19.74 -2.53
C ALA A 210 -18.52 -18.57 -3.49
N GLU A 211 -18.95 -17.42 -2.99
CA GLU A 211 -19.19 -16.24 -3.82
C GLU A 211 -17.89 -15.61 -4.33
N VAL A 212 -16.81 -15.55 -3.53
CA VAL A 212 -15.48 -15.13 -3.99
C VAL A 212 -14.99 -16.02 -5.14
N SER A 213 -15.19 -17.35 -5.03
CA SER A 213 -14.79 -18.31 -6.06
C SER A 213 -15.53 -18.11 -7.38
N ARG A 214 -16.79 -17.66 -7.33
CA ARG A 214 -17.65 -17.41 -8.50
C ARG A 214 -17.55 -16.01 -9.05
N ALA A 215 -16.86 -15.12 -8.34
CA ALA A 215 -16.83 -13.72 -8.71
C ALA A 215 -16.20 -13.50 -10.07
N GLU A 216 -16.82 -12.62 -10.85
CA GLU A 216 -16.27 -12.13 -12.10
C GLU A 216 -14.98 -11.36 -11.83
N LYS A 217 -13.92 -11.76 -12.51
CA LYS A 217 -12.60 -11.18 -12.38
C LYS A 217 -12.36 -10.23 -13.56
N VAL A 218 -11.65 -9.13 -13.30
CA VAL A 218 -11.17 -8.27 -14.39
C VAL A 218 -10.18 -9.08 -15.23
N GLU A 219 -10.46 -9.22 -16.52
CA GLU A 219 -9.55 -9.88 -17.45
C GLU A 219 -8.30 -9.04 -17.62
N LEU A 220 -7.17 -9.60 -17.24
CA LEU A 220 -5.87 -9.07 -17.56
C LEU A 220 -5.50 -9.52 -18.96
N HIS A 221 -5.02 -8.59 -19.81
CA HIS A 221 -4.69 -8.89 -21.22
C HIS A 221 -3.84 -10.17 -21.38
N SER A 222 -4.17 -10.97 -22.36
CA SER A 222 -3.98 -12.41 -22.54
C SER A 222 -2.54 -12.94 -22.75
N PHE A 223 -1.48 -12.24 -22.43
CA PHE A 223 -0.12 -12.63 -22.81
C PHE A 223 0.87 -12.84 -21.66
N GLU A 224 0.44 -12.87 -20.40
CA GLU A 224 1.37 -12.91 -19.29
C GLU A 224 1.01 -13.95 -18.22
N ASP A 225 2.00 -14.77 -17.88
CA ASP A 225 2.03 -15.61 -16.68
C ASP A 225 2.08 -14.70 -15.45
N ILE A 226 0.90 -14.30 -14.97
CA ILE A 226 0.76 -13.38 -13.84
C ILE A 226 1.11 -14.12 -12.57
N ARG A 227 2.30 -13.91 -12.05
CA ARG A 227 2.67 -14.32 -10.70
C ARG A 227 2.48 -13.14 -9.74
N PRO A 228 1.34 -13.08 -9.01
CA PRO A 228 1.16 -12.03 -8.02
C PRO A 228 2.23 -12.15 -6.93
N PHE A 229 2.66 -11.00 -6.40
CA PHE A 229 3.57 -10.98 -5.27
C PHE A 229 2.92 -11.64 -4.04
N GLU A 230 3.59 -12.62 -3.42
CA GLU A 230 3.04 -13.42 -2.31
C GLU A 230 2.53 -12.55 -1.12
N GLY A 231 3.14 -11.40 -0.89
CA GLY A 231 2.72 -10.48 0.18
C GLY A 231 1.47 -9.66 -0.13
N CYS A 232 0.98 -9.67 -1.38
CA CYS A 232 -0.18 -8.92 -1.87
C CYS A 232 -1.13 -9.79 -2.69
N LEU A 233 -1.23 -11.09 -2.36
CA LEU A 233 -2.11 -12.02 -3.06
C LEU A 233 -3.56 -11.56 -3.00
N PRO A 234 -4.25 -11.49 -4.14
CA PRO A 234 -5.69 -11.30 -4.16
C PRO A 234 -6.42 -12.43 -3.44
N ILE A 235 -7.51 -12.10 -2.76
CA ILE A 235 -8.28 -13.10 -1.98
C ILE A 235 -8.82 -14.24 -2.86
N GLU A 236 -9.12 -13.98 -4.13
CA GLU A 236 -9.57 -14.99 -5.10
C GLU A 236 -8.48 -16.04 -5.36
N VAL A 237 -7.22 -15.59 -5.44
CA VAL A 237 -6.06 -16.48 -5.62
C VAL A 237 -5.84 -17.33 -4.36
N MET A 238 -6.07 -16.75 -3.19
CA MET A 238 -6.02 -17.51 -1.93
C MET A 238 -7.12 -18.57 -1.86
N VAL A 239 -8.35 -18.25 -2.28
CA VAL A 239 -9.47 -19.21 -2.34
C VAL A 239 -9.20 -20.32 -3.34
N GLU A 240 -8.60 -20.04 -4.50
CA GLU A 240 -8.19 -21.04 -5.50
C GLU A 240 -7.16 -22.04 -4.95
N ARG A 241 -6.29 -21.61 -4.01
CA ARG A 241 -5.33 -22.50 -3.34
C ARG A 241 -5.99 -23.44 -2.31
N GLY A 242 -7.19 -23.13 -1.86
CA GLY A 242 -7.97 -23.96 -0.94
C GLY A 242 -9.00 -23.14 -0.17
N LYS A 243 -10.16 -23.75 0.10
CA LYS A 243 -11.30 -23.10 0.76
C LYS A 243 -10.97 -22.53 2.16
N ASP A 244 -10.02 -23.10 2.87
CA ASP A 244 -9.61 -22.65 4.20
C ASP A 244 -8.43 -21.68 4.21
N THR A 245 -7.84 -21.39 3.06
CA THR A 245 -6.62 -20.56 2.96
C THR A 245 -6.81 -19.18 3.61
N LEU A 246 -7.97 -18.54 3.45
CA LEU A 246 -8.26 -17.24 4.05
C LEU A 246 -8.23 -17.29 5.59
N ARG A 247 -8.62 -18.42 6.21
CA ARG A 247 -8.60 -18.62 7.68
C ARG A 247 -7.19 -18.78 8.24
N TYR A 248 -6.21 -19.09 7.41
CA TYR A 248 -4.79 -19.08 7.76
C TYR A 248 -4.07 -17.81 7.36
N GLY A 249 -4.77 -16.93 6.65
CA GLY A 249 -4.30 -15.64 6.14
C GLY A 249 -5.09 -14.45 6.71
N PRO A 250 -5.71 -13.63 5.85
CA PRO A 250 -6.36 -12.36 6.24
C PRO A 250 -7.58 -12.55 7.16
N MET A 251 -8.26 -13.70 7.12
CA MET A 251 -9.43 -13.98 7.96
C MET A 251 -9.13 -14.89 9.15
N LYS A 252 -7.87 -15.00 9.55
CA LYS A 252 -7.46 -15.87 10.67
C LYS A 252 -8.19 -15.48 11.97
N PRO A 253 -8.92 -16.40 12.63
CA PRO A 253 -9.62 -16.10 13.89
C PRO A 253 -8.75 -16.17 15.13
N VAL A 254 -7.64 -16.90 15.07
CA VAL A 254 -6.78 -17.23 16.24
C VAL A 254 -6.21 -15.94 16.85
N GLY A 255 -6.36 -15.82 18.16
CA GLY A 255 -5.92 -14.67 18.94
C GLY A 255 -6.91 -13.50 18.95
N LEU A 256 -8.13 -13.73 18.43
CA LEU A 256 -9.26 -12.80 18.51
C LEU A 256 -10.45 -13.52 19.16
N GLU A 257 -10.89 -13.00 20.28
CA GLU A 257 -12.09 -13.41 21.01
C GLU A 257 -12.93 -12.16 21.27
N HIS A 258 -14.24 -12.33 21.37
CA HIS A 258 -15.11 -11.21 21.72
C HIS A 258 -14.76 -10.71 23.12
N PRO A 259 -14.47 -9.41 23.33
CA PRO A 259 -13.91 -8.92 24.58
C PRO A 259 -14.84 -9.08 25.79
N GLU A 260 -16.17 -9.06 25.58
CA GLU A 260 -17.16 -9.18 26.65
C GLU A 260 -17.62 -10.61 26.88
N THR A 261 -17.77 -11.41 25.82
CA THR A 261 -18.36 -12.75 25.91
C THR A 261 -17.33 -13.88 25.89
N GLY A 262 -16.08 -13.61 25.46
CA GLY A 262 -15.07 -14.63 25.24
C GLY A 262 -15.35 -15.54 24.04
N GLU A 263 -16.36 -15.21 23.21
CA GLU A 263 -16.76 -16.02 22.06
C GLU A 263 -15.63 -16.10 21.03
N ARG A 264 -15.45 -17.29 20.47
CA ARG A 264 -14.50 -17.57 19.38
C ARG A 264 -15.26 -17.74 18.08
N PHE A 265 -14.67 -17.27 17.01
CA PHE A 265 -15.29 -17.22 15.69
C PHE A 265 -14.62 -18.20 14.73
N HIS A 266 -15.34 -18.60 13.68
CA HIS A 266 -14.80 -19.44 12.63
C HIS A 266 -13.81 -18.68 11.74
N ALA A 267 -14.13 -17.42 11.43
CA ALA A 267 -13.26 -16.49 10.72
C ALA A 267 -13.51 -15.05 11.20
N VAL A 268 -12.54 -14.16 11.01
CA VAL A 268 -12.65 -12.74 11.38
C VAL A 268 -12.02 -11.87 10.31
N VAL A 269 -12.76 -10.90 9.79
CA VAL A 269 -12.22 -9.85 8.92
C VAL A 269 -11.82 -8.66 9.78
N GLN A 270 -10.58 -8.19 9.64
CA GLN A 270 -10.09 -7.02 10.38
C GLN A 270 -10.17 -5.76 9.53
N LEU A 271 -10.68 -4.70 10.11
CA LEU A 271 -10.73 -3.37 9.53
C LEU A 271 -9.73 -2.48 10.27
N ARG A 272 -8.87 -1.81 9.51
CA ARG A 272 -7.85 -0.89 10.05
C ARG A 272 -8.18 0.54 9.67
N GLN A 273 -8.01 1.43 10.62
CA GLN A 273 -8.17 2.87 10.44
C GLN A 273 -7.25 3.42 9.34
N GLU A 274 -7.79 4.29 8.47
CA GLU A 274 -7.07 4.90 7.35
C GLU A 274 -6.65 6.35 7.62
N ASN A 275 -7.35 7.06 8.51
CA ASN A 275 -7.07 8.46 8.84
C ASN A 275 -7.26 8.75 10.33
N ALA A 276 -6.71 9.87 10.82
CA ALA A 276 -6.76 10.25 12.23
C ALA A 276 -8.20 10.47 12.74
N ALA A 277 -9.12 10.91 11.89
CA ALA A 277 -10.54 11.08 12.24
C ALA A 277 -11.30 9.77 12.45
N ALA A 278 -10.69 8.60 12.14
CA ALA A 278 -11.33 7.28 12.14
C ALA A 278 -12.63 7.22 11.30
N SER A 279 -12.71 8.07 10.28
CA SER A 279 -13.86 8.12 9.37
C SER A 279 -13.78 7.10 8.23
N LEU A 280 -12.61 6.48 8.03
CA LEU A 280 -12.35 5.52 6.96
C LEU A 280 -11.63 4.28 7.51
N TYR A 281 -12.03 3.10 7.01
CA TYR A 281 -11.40 1.82 7.37
C TYR A 281 -11.09 0.98 6.15
N ASN A 282 -9.87 0.40 6.09
CA ASN A 282 -9.53 -0.58 5.04
C ASN A 282 -9.78 -2.02 5.52
N LEU A 283 -10.14 -2.89 4.59
CA LEU A 283 -10.22 -4.32 4.81
C LEU A 283 -8.81 -4.91 4.74
N VAL A 284 -8.28 -5.35 5.87
CA VAL A 284 -6.88 -5.80 5.98
C VAL A 284 -6.67 -7.11 5.22
N GLY A 285 -5.79 -7.08 4.22
CA GLY A 285 -5.45 -8.27 3.42
C GLY A 285 -6.48 -8.66 2.36
N PHE A 286 -7.42 -7.77 2.04
CA PHE A 286 -8.48 -7.99 1.06
C PHE A 286 -8.16 -7.36 -0.31
N GLN A 287 -6.92 -7.50 -0.76
CA GLN A 287 -6.57 -7.19 -2.14
C GLN A 287 -7.41 -8.07 -3.07
N THR A 288 -7.89 -7.50 -4.18
CA THR A 288 -8.82 -8.21 -5.06
C THR A 288 -8.74 -7.75 -6.51
N LYS A 289 -9.00 -8.69 -7.43
CA LYS A 289 -9.22 -8.47 -8.87
C LYS A 289 -10.68 -8.65 -9.30
N MET A 290 -11.60 -8.81 -8.34
CA MET A 290 -13.04 -8.86 -8.65
C MET A 290 -13.50 -7.58 -9.34
N SER A 291 -14.45 -7.68 -10.25
CA SER A 291 -15.12 -6.52 -10.82
C SER A 291 -15.80 -5.69 -9.72
N TRP A 292 -15.92 -4.39 -9.90
CA TRP A 292 -16.47 -3.47 -8.88
C TRP A 292 -17.88 -3.82 -8.41
N GLY A 293 -18.70 -4.35 -9.33
CA GLY A 293 -20.04 -4.82 -8.99
C GLY A 293 -20.00 -6.02 -8.04
N PHE A 294 -19.13 -6.98 -8.30
CA PHE A 294 -18.95 -8.15 -7.45
C PHE A 294 -18.33 -7.81 -6.10
N GLN A 295 -17.38 -6.90 -6.05
CA GLN A 295 -16.80 -6.46 -4.78
C GLN A 295 -17.86 -5.95 -3.81
N LYS A 296 -18.76 -5.06 -4.27
CA LYS A 296 -19.86 -4.53 -3.44
C LYS A 296 -20.77 -5.65 -2.96
N LYS A 297 -21.13 -6.60 -3.83
CA LYS A 297 -21.98 -7.74 -3.47
C LYS A 297 -21.32 -8.63 -2.44
N VAL A 298 -20.07 -9.05 -2.71
CA VAL A 298 -19.35 -10.04 -1.90
C VAL A 298 -18.93 -9.46 -0.55
N PHE A 299 -18.38 -8.25 -0.52
CA PHE A 299 -17.92 -7.67 0.74
C PHE A 299 -19.06 -7.24 1.67
N ARG A 300 -20.26 -6.99 1.14
CA ARG A 300 -21.47 -6.78 1.95
C ARG A 300 -22.03 -8.07 2.57
N MET A 301 -21.48 -9.23 2.26
CA MET A 301 -21.78 -10.49 2.96
C MET A 301 -21.02 -10.63 4.27
N ILE A 302 -20.02 -9.78 4.53
CA ILE A 302 -19.25 -9.76 5.77
C ILE A 302 -20.12 -9.13 6.85
N PRO A 303 -20.35 -9.82 7.99
CA PRO A 303 -21.13 -9.29 9.10
C PRO A 303 -20.63 -7.94 9.58
N GLY A 304 -21.54 -6.97 9.68
CA GLY A 304 -21.23 -5.58 10.01
C GLY A 304 -20.91 -4.71 8.79
N LEU A 305 -20.84 -5.29 7.58
CA LEU A 305 -20.62 -4.55 6.33
C LEU A 305 -21.79 -4.66 5.34
N GLU A 306 -22.97 -5.11 5.78
CA GLU A 306 -24.15 -5.32 4.93
C GLU A 306 -24.56 -4.02 4.19
N ASN A 307 -24.41 -2.88 4.86
CA ASN A 307 -24.73 -1.56 4.32
C ASN A 307 -23.46 -0.75 3.98
N ALA A 308 -22.29 -1.39 3.89
CA ALA A 308 -21.04 -0.68 3.72
C ALA A 308 -21.00 0.21 2.48
N GLU A 309 -20.56 1.45 2.66
CA GLU A 309 -20.27 2.41 1.60
C GLU A 309 -18.77 2.37 1.28
N PHE A 310 -18.45 1.96 0.06
CA PHE A 310 -17.07 1.84 -0.39
C PHE A 310 -16.58 3.17 -0.95
N VAL A 311 -15.73 3.86 -0.21
CA VAL A 311 -15.05 5.09 -0.65
C VAL A 311 -13.99 4.77 -1.71
N ARG A 312 -13.38 3.60 -1.59
CA ARG A 312 -12.48 3.04 -2.59
C ARG A 312 -12.74 1.55 -2.73
N LEU A 313 -12.85 1.09 -3.96
CA LEU A 313 -12.89 -0.33 -4.28
C LEU A 313 -11.46 -0.86 -4.51
N GLY A 314 -11.31 -2.16 -4.32
CA GLY A 314 -10.07 -2.85 -4.65
C GLY A 314 -9.81 -2.83 -6.16
N SER A 315 -8.55 -2.83 -6.53
CA SER A 315 -8.13 -2.91 -7.94
C SER A 315 -6.80 -3.60 -8.04
N ILE A 316 -6.53 -4.19 -9.20
CA ILE A 316 -5.20 -4.64 -9.59
C ILE A 316 -4.67 -3.65 -10.60
N HIS A 317 -3.45 -3.21 -10.39
CA HIS A 317 -2.70 -2.44 -11.35
C HIS A 317 -1.58 -3.31 -11.90
N ARG A 318 -1.51 -3.38 -13.23
CA ARG A 318 -0.32 -3.84 -13.90
C ARG A 318 0.71 -2.74 -13.80
N THR A 319 1.91 -3.15 -13.45
CA THR A 319 3.06 -2.29 -13.45
C THR A 319 4.05 -2.85 -14.45
N THR A 320 4.32 -2.10 -15.44
CA THR A 320 5.34 -2.39 -16.45
C THR A 320 6.72 -2.08 -15.90
#